data_3c5f7dc89324a508db625112d8942d28
#
_entry.id   3c5f7dc89324a508db625112d8942d28
#
_cell.length_a   1.000
_cell.length_b   1.000
_cell.length_c   1.000
_cell.angle_alpha   90.00
_cell.angle_beta   90.00
_cell.angle_gamma   90.00
#
_symmetry.space_group_name_H-M   'P 1'
#
loop_
_entity.id
_entity.type
_entity.pdbx_description
1 polymer ?
#
loop_
_entity_poly.entity_id
_entity_poly.type
_entity_poly.pdbx_seq_one_letter_code
_entity_poly.pdbx_strand_id
1 'polypeptide(L)'
;VIMSATKNPAGTGTIGRVEQIGTPQEVYKNPVNKFVAGFIGSPAMNFINVKLVGSEIVSDGFRLKVPEGALKVLREKGYEGKELIFGIRPEDVNAEPAFLETFPESVVKATISVSELLGSESHLYCQVGKDEFVAKVDARDYLQAGATVELGFDLNKAHFFDVETEKTVY
;
A
#
# COMPACT_ATOMS: atom_id res chain seq x y z
N VAL A 1 -18.33 -1.64 -12.04
CA VAL A 1 -18.60 -0.30 -11.48
C VAL A 1 -18.30 -0.33 -9.99
N ILE A 2 -17.48 0.59 -9.52
CA ILE A 2 -17.22 0.81 -8.09
C ILE A 2 -17.97 2.06 -7.65
N MET A 3 -18.74 1.91 -6.57
CA MET A 3 -19.56 3.01 -6.02
C MET A 3 -19.25 3.21 -4.53
N SER A 4 -19.15 4.45 -4.13
CA SER A 4 -19.17 4.86 -2.72
C SER A 4 -20.56 5.36 -2.32
N ALA A 5 -20.81 5.41 -1.03
CA ALA A 5 -22.06 5.93 -0.48
C ALA A 5 -21.75 6.86 0.70
N THR A 6 -22.33 8.06 0.67
CA THR A 6 -22.21 9.05 1.73
C THR A 6 -23.60 9.41 2.28
N LYS A 7 -23.68 9.76 3.56
CA LYS A 7 -24.94 10.29 4.12
C LYS A 7 -25.27 11.63 3.47
N ASN A 8 -26.52 11.79 3.07
CA ASN A 8 -27.01 13.07 2.60
C ASN A 8 -26.85 14.13 3.72
N PRO A 9 -26.24 15.29 3.44
CA PRO A 9 -26.12 16.37 4.41
C PRO A 9 -27.46 16.82 5.04
N ALA A 10 -28.55 16.65 4.31
CA ALA A 10 -29.90 16.92 4.79
C ALA A 10 -30.48 15.84 5.74
N GLY A 11 -29.71 14.79 6.06
CA GLY A 11 -30.14 13.71 6.97
C GLY A 11 -31.19 12.73 6.41
N THR A 12 -31.54 12.84 5.13
CA THR A 12 -32.62 12.09 4.48
C THR A 12 -32.13 10.99 3.55
N GLY A 13 -31.25 10.11 4.01
CA GLY A 13 -30.79 8.96 3.22
C GLY A 13 -29.33 9.01 2.79
N THR A 14 -29.00 8.19 1.82
CA THR A 14 -27.62 8.00 1.32
C THR A 14 -27.53 8.39 -0.14
N ILE A 15 -26.47 9.12 -0.50
CA ILE A 15 -26.14 9.45 -1.88
C ILE A 15 -25.06 8.49 -2.38
N GLY A 16 -25.35 7.76 -3.45
CA GLY A 16 -24.38 6.93 -4.15
C GLY A 16 -23.58 7.75 -5.15
N ARG A 17 -22.28 7.51 -5.22
CA ARG A 17 -21.39 8.10 -6.19
C ARG A 17 -20.64 7.00 -6.94
N VAL A 18 -20.60 7.07 -8.26
CA VAL A 18 -19.75 6.21 -9.09
C VAL A 18 -18.31 6.71 -8.97
N GLU A 19 -17.42 5.88 -8.47
CA GLU A 19 -15.99 6.19 -8.31
C GLU A 19 -15.19 5.78 -9.54
N GLN A 20 -15.43 4.57 -10.06
CA GLN A 20 -14.74 4.07 -11.24
C GLN A 20 -15.57 3.04 -12.00
N ILE A 21 -15.45 3.09 -13.34
CA ILE A 21 -15.98 2.09 -14.26
C ILE A 21 -14.82 1.52 -15.06
N GLY A 22 -14.72 0.19 -15.12
CA GLY A 22 -13.69 -0.50 -15.87
C GLY A 22 -13.79 -2.00 -15.68
N THR A 23 -12.94 -2.76 -16.35
CA THR A 23 -12.80 -4.20 -16.12
C THR A 23 -12.21 -4.45 -14.72
N PRO A 24 -12.41 -5.63 -14.12
CA PRO A 24 -11.79 -5.97 -12.83
C PRO A 24 -10.28 -5.74 -12.82
N GLN A 25 -9.60 -6.07 -13.92
CA GLN A 25 -8.15 -5.88 -14.06
C GLN A 25 -7.74 -4.40 -14.09
N GLU A 26 -8.45 -3.57 -14.82
CA GLU A 26 -8.19 -2.12 -14.90
C GLU A 26 -8.38 -1.46 -13.54
N VAL A 27 -9.48 -1.76 -12.87
CA VAL A 27 -9.79 -1.20 -11.54
C VAL A 27 -8.77 -1.65 -10.50
N TYR A 28 -8.30 -2.89 -10.58
CA TYR A 28 -7.27 -3.42 -9.69
C TYR A 28 -5.89 -2.78 -9.92
N LYS A 29 -5.46 -2.68 -11.18
CA LYS A 29 -4.13 -2.15 -11.55
C LYS A 29 -4.05 -0.63 -11.51
N ASN A 30 -5.12 0.05 -11.90
CA ASN A 30 -5.18 1.50 -12.06
C ASN A 30 -6.36 2.11 -11.31
N PRO A 31 -6.39 2.00 -9.97
CA PRO A 31 -7.45 2.64 -9.18
C PRO A 31 -7.34 4.17 -9.29
N VAL A 32 -8.46 4.83 -9.50
CA VAL A 32 -8.49 6.31 -9.69
C VAL A 32 -8.30 7.07 -8.38
N ASN A 33 -8.54 6.43 -7.26
CA ASN A 33 -8.40 7.03 -5.93
C ASN A 33 -8.16 5.96 -4.86
N LYS A 34 -7.86 6.42 -3.65
CA LYS A 34 -7.64 5.58 -2.46
C LYS A 34 -8.85 4.70 -2.12
N PHE A 35 -10.07 5.22 -2.28
CA PHE A 35 -11.29 4.44 -2.02
C PHE A 35 -11.36 3.19 -2.90
N VAL A 36 -11.18 3.36 -4.21
CA VAL A 36 -11.19 2.23 -5.17
C VAL A 36 -10.05 1.26 -4.87
N ALA A 37 -8.85 1.77 -4.62
CA ALA A 37 -7.68 0.95 -4.30
C ALA A 37 -7.90 0.09 -3.04
N GLY A 38 -8.51 0.64 -2.01
CA GLY A 38 -8.82 -0.07 -0.77
C GLY A 38 -10.04 -0.99 -0.85
N PHE A 39 -10.95 -0.73 -1.80
CA PHE A 39 -12.15 -1.53 -1.97
C PHE A 39 -11.88 -2.84 -2.72
N ILE A 40 -10.96 -2.83 -3.67
CA ILE A 40 -10.61 -3.99 -4.50
C ILE A 40 -9.43 -4.74 -3.89
N GLY A 41 -9.60 -6.04 -3.74
CA GLY A 41 -8.60 -6.97 -3.20
C GLY A 41 -8.93 -7.44 -1.79
N SER A 42 -8.37 -8.60 -1.42
CA SER A 42 -8.50 -9.19 -0.09
C SER A 42 -7.18 -9.89 0.26
N PRO A 43 -6.48 -9.42 1.30
CA PRO A 43 -6.76 -8.22 2.10
C PRO A 43 -6.73 -6.92 1.29
N ALA A 44 -7.25 -5.85 1.89
CA ALA A 44 -7.22 -4.53 1.26
C ALA A 44 -5.78 -4.00 1.09
N MET A 45 -5.59 -3.05 0.17
CA MET A 45 -4.32 -2.35 0.00
C MET A 45 -3.87 -1.69 1.31
N ASN A 46 -2.59 -1.79 1.61
CA ASN A 46 -1.98 -1.05 2.71
C ASN A 46 -1.84 0.42 2.33
N PHE A 47 -2.18 1.32 3.25
CA PHE A 47 -1.98 2.76 3.09
C PHE A 47 -1.14 3.29 4.24
N ILE A 48 -0.04 3.93 3.90
CA ILE A 48 0.90 4.51 4.86
C ILE A 48 1.18 5.96 4.48
N ASN A 49 1.06 6.86 5.45
CA ASN A 49 1.43 8.25 5.24
C ASN A 49 2.96 8.39 5.20
N VAL A 50 3.46 8.96 4.13
CA VAL A 50 4.89 9.15 3.89
C VAL A 50 5.18 10.57 3.42
N LYS A 51 6.44 10.97 3.50
CA LYS A 51 6.94 12.22 2.92
C LYS A 51 7.94 11.90 1.82
N LEU A 52 7.81 12.55 0.67
CA LEU A 52 8.82 12.45 -0.39
C LEU A 52 9.99 13.38 -0.06
N VAL A 53 11.14 12.80 0.21
CA VAL A 53 12.38 13.52 0.53
C VAL A 53 13.49 13.06 -0.41
N GLY A 54 13.88 13.92 -1.35
CA GLY A 54 14.84 13.54 -2.39
C GLY A 54 14.28 12.42 -3.28
N SER A 55 14.95 11.28 -3.30
CA SER A 55 14.53 10.08 -4.05
C SER A 55 13.83 9.02 -3.18
N GLU A 56 13.52 9.35 -1.92
CA GLU A 56 12.98 8.41 -0.95
C GLU A 56 11.62 8.85 -0.43
N ILE A 57 10.79 7.87 -0.12
CA ILE A 57 9.63 8.05 0.76
C ILE A 57 10.03 7.69 2.18
N VAL A 58 9.63 8.51 3.11
CA VAL A 58 10.00 8.41 4.52
C VAL A 58 8.76 8.37 5.39
N SER A 59 8.67 7.38 6.26
CA SER A 59 7.69 7.31 7.34
C SER A 59 8.39 7.35 8.69
N ASP A 60 7.64 7.15 9.77
CA ASP A 60 8.20 7.04 11.12
C ASP A 60 9.16 5.85 11.27
N GLY A 61 8.89 4.74 10.59
CA GLY A 61 9.61 3.49 10.78
C GLY A 61 10.52 3.06 9.63
N PHE A 62 10.44 3.68 8.46
CA PHE A 62 11.23 3.25 7.29
C PHE A 62 11.55 4.37 6.30
N ARG A 63 12.53 4.07 5.47
CA ARG A 63 12.89 4.86 4.29
C ARG A 63 13.01 3.91 3.11
N LEU A 64 12.35 4.22 2.00
CA LEU A 64 12.34 3.40 0.80
C LEU A 64 12.67 4.24 -0.43
N LYS A 65 13.56 3.74 -1.28
CA LYS A 65 13.94 4.42 -2.53
C LYS A 65 12.82 4.26 -3.56
N VAL A 66 12.31 5.39 -4.04
CA VAL A 66 11.27 5.41 -5.08
C VAL A 66 11.88 5.08 -6.44
N PRO A 67 11.27 4.17 -7.24
CA PRO A 67 11.70 3.93 -8.61
C PRO A 67 11.68 5.20 -9.47
N GLU A 68 12.63 5.33 -10.38
CA GLU A 68 12.83 6.56 -11.17
C GLU A 68 11.57 6.99 -11.95
N GLY A 69 10.82 6.04 -12.50
CA GLY A 69 9.59 6.32 -13.23
C GLY A 69 8.53 7.00 -12.36
N ALA A 70 8.29 6.47 -11.16
CA ALA A 70 7.38 7.06 -10.20
C ALA A 70 7.91 8.40 -9.68
N LEU A 71 9.20 8.46 -9.33
CA LEU A 71 9.85 9.66 -8.82
C LEU A 71 9.72 10.84 -9.78
N LYS A 72 9.94 10.60 -11.07
CA LYS A 72 9.76 11.60 -12.12
C LYS A 72 8.34 12.19 -12.10
N VAL A 73 7.33 11.33 -12.11
CA VAL A 73 5.92 11.77 -12.11
C VAL A 73 5.59 12.54 -10.83
N LEU A 74 6.04 12.07 -9.66
CA LEU A 74 5.80 12.74 -8.39
C LEU A 74 6.43 14.15 -8.36
N ARG A 75 7.64 14.29 -8.88
CA ARG A 75 8.33 15.60 -8.98
C ARG A 75 7.65 16.54 -9.97
N GLU A 76 7.29 16.05 -11.15
CA GLU A 76 6.57 16.84 -12.18
C GLU A 76 5.22 17.36 -11.65
N LYS A 77 4.56 16.61 -10.79
CA LYS A 77 3.31 17.00 -10.13
C LYS A 77 3.50 17.85 -8.85
N GLY A 78 4.75 18.16 -8.49
CA GLY A 78 5.07 19.08 -7.39
C GLY A 78 5.03 18.48 -5.98
N TYR A 79 5.21 17.17 -5.83
CA TYR A 79 5.17 16.49 -4.52
C TYR A 79 6.53 16.43 -3.80
N GLU A 80 7.59 16.95 -4.37
CA GLU A 80 8.89 17.03 -3.70
C GLU A 80 8.76 17.72 -2.33
N GLY A 81 9.22 17.06 -1.26
CA GLY A 81 9.13 17.57 0.10
C GLY A 81 7.72 17.53 0.71
N LYS A 82 6.73 16.99 0.01
CA LYS A 82 5.34 16.92 0.47
C LYS A 82 4.95 15.54 0.99
N GLU A 83 3.89 15.52 1.77
CA GLU A 83 3.25 14.29 2.23
C GLU A 83 2.44 13.64 1.11
N LEU A 84 2.45 12.31 1.10
CA LEU A 84 1.71 11.44 0.19
C LEU A 84 1.14 10.26 0.97
N ILE A 85 0.11 9.62 0.43
CA ILE A 85 -0.32 8.30 0.87
C ILE A 85 0.35 7.28 -0.04
N PHE A 86 1.20 6.45 0.54
CA PHE A 86 1.83 5.31 -0.11
C PHE A 86 0.91 4.11 -0.02
N GLY A 87 0.54 3.52 -1.17
CA GLY A 87 -0.29 2.34 -1.26
C GLY A 87 0.49 1.15 -1.81
N ILE A 88 0.43 0.03 -1.12
CA ILE A 88 1.01 -1.25 -1.55
C ILE A 88 0.07 -2.39 -1.21
N ARG A 89 -0.11 -3.31 -2.14
CA ARG A 89 -0.95 -4.48 -1.88
C ARG A 89 -0.23 -5.51 -1.03
N PRO A 90 -0.94 -6.26 -0.17
CA PRO A 90 -0.33 -7.28 0.67
C PRO A 90 0.47 -8.34 -0.10
N GLU A 91 0.04 -8.70 -1.30
CA GLU A 91 0.75 -9.64 -2.19
C GLU A 91 2.02 -9.09 -2.83
N ASP A 92 2.23 -7.78 -2.78
CA ASP A 92 3.41 -7.08 -3.29
C ASP A 92 4.43 -6.78 -2.18
N VAL A 93 4.21 -7.34 -0.99
CA VAL A 93 5.15 -7.38 0.13
C VAL A 93 5.75 -8.78 0.21
N ASN A 94 7.04 -8.90 -0.03
CA ASN A 94 7.73 -10.16 -0.23
C ASN A 94 8.59 -10.55 1.00
N ALA A 95 8.53 -11.83 1.37
CA ALA A 95 9.41 -12.44 2.37
C ALA A 95 10.52 -13.31 1.74
N GLU A 96 10.50 -13.52 0.43
CA GLU A 96 11.43 -14.42 -0.26
C GLU A 96 12.87 -13.88 -0.23
N PRO A 97 13.86 -14.67 0.23
CA PRO A 97 15.27 -14.24 0.31
C PRO A 97 15.81 -13.71 -1.01
N ALA A 98 15.46 -14.33 -2.14
CA ALA A 98 15.91 -13.90 -3.46
C ALA A 98 15.43 -12.49 -3.82
N PHE A 99 14.21 -12.11 -3.41
CA PHE A 99 13.72 -10.76 -3.59
C PHE A 99 14.47 -9.77 -2.69
N LEU A 100 14.65 -10.10 -1.42
CA LEU A 100 15.32 -9.24 -0.43
C LEU A 100 16.78 -8.97 -0.82
N GLU A 101 17.48 -9.98 -1.34
CA GLU A 101 18.87 -9.85 -1.84
C GLU A 101 18.95 -8.99 -3.10
N THR A 102 17.94 -9.08 -3.98
CA THR A 102 17.91 -8.34 -5.25
C THR A 102 17.57 -6.86 -5.04
N PHE A 103 16.70 -6.55 -4.06
CA PHE A 103 16.19 -5.21 -3.80
C PHE A 103 16.42 -4.75 -2.35
N PRO A 104 17.68 -4.67 -1.88
CA PRO A 104 17.99 -4.36 -0.49
C PRO A 104 17.47 -2.97 -0.06
N GLU A 105 17.34 -2.03 -1.00
CA GLU A 105 16.80 -0.68 -0.74
C GLU A 105 15.28 -0.65 -0.52
N SER A 106 14.60 -1.77 -0.76
CA SER A 106 13.15 -1.92 -0.53
C SER A 106 12.81 -2.73 0.71
N VAL A 107 13.83 -3.14 1.48
CA VAL A 107 13.67 -4.00 2.64
C VAL A 107 13.37 -3.19 3.89
N VAL A 108 12.36 -3.64 4.63
CA VAL A 108 11.95 -3.09 5.92
C VAL A 108 11.99 -4.19 6.97
N LYS A 109 12.53 -3.88 8.14
CA LYS A 109 12.51 -4.76 9.30
C LYS A 109 11.26 -4.46 10.14
N ALA A 110 10.38 -5.44 10.28
CA ALA A 110 9.11 -5.31 10.96
C ALA A 110 8.93 -6.33 12.07
N THR A 111 8.06 -6.03 13.03
CA THR A 111 7.62 -6.97 14.06
C THR A 111 6.24 -7.49 13.72
N ILE A 112 6.04 -8.81 13.77
CA ILE A 112 4.76 -9.45 13.51
C ILE A 112 3.90 -9.34 14.77
N SER A 113 2.74 -8.70 14.65
CA SER A 113 1.75 -8.63 15.73
C SER A 113 0.76 -9.79 15.70
N VAL A 114 0.32 -10.20 14.52
CA VAL A 114 -0.59 -11.34 14.30
C VAL A 114 -0.18 -12.08 13.04
N SER A 115 -0.34 -13.39 13.05
CA SER A 115 -0.19 -14.25 11.86
C SER A 115 -1.40 -15.13 11.69
N GLU A 116 -1.91 -15.18 10.47
CA GLU A 116 -3.03 -16.04 10.09
C GLU A 116 -2.57 -17.00 9.00
N LEU A 117 -2.65 -18.30 9.27
CA LEU A 117 -2.37 -19.34 8.27
C LEU A 117 -3.68 -19.73 7.57
N LEU A 118 -3.77 -19.46 6.27
CA LEU A 118 -4.97 -19.61 5.45
C LEU A 118 -4.74 -20.61 4.30
N GLY A 119 -4.39 -21.84 4.66
CA GLY A 119 -4.11 -22.90 3.67
C GLY A 119 -2.77 -22.70 2.98
N SER A 120 -2.78 -22.29 1.73
CA SER A 120 -1.56 -22.10 0.93
C SER A 120 -0.86 -20.74 1.14
N GLU A 121 -1.50 -19.84 1.85
CA GLU A 121 -0.97 -18.50 2.13
C GLU A 121 -1.03 -18.14 3.61
N SER A 122 -0.21 -17.19 4.03
CA SER A 122 -0.24 -16.59 5.35
C SER A 122 -0.40 -15.08 5.24
N HIS A 123 -1.21 -14.52 6.14
CA HIS A 123 -1.30 -13.07 6.31
C HIS A 123 -0.51 -12.67 7.55
N LEU A 124 0.52 -11.86 7.35
CA LEU A 124 1.35 -11.34 8.43
C LEU A 124 0.96 -9.89 8.69
N TYR A 125 0.42 -9.63 9.87
CA TYR A 125 0.13 -8.27 10.34
C TYR A 125 1.39 -7.74 11.01
N CYS A 126 2.00 -6.74 10.41
CA CYS A 126 3.32 -6.23 10.75
C CYS A 126 3.27 -4.80 11.24
N GLN A 127 4.19 -4.48 12.15
CA GLN A 127 4.37 -3.13 12.68
C GLN A 127 5.81 -2.64 12.50
N VAL A 128 5.95 -1.40 12.01
CA VAL A 128 7.23 -0.69 11.86
C VAL A 128 7.04 0.73 12.39
N GLY A 129 7.65 1.06 13.52
CA GLY A 129 7.39 2.33 14.20
C GLY A 129 5.90 2.45 14.56
N LYS A 130 5.24 3.47 14.04
CA LYS A 130 3.79 3.70 14.20
C LYS A 130 2.96 3.13 13.06
N ASP A 131 3.61 2.65 12.00
CA ASP A 131 2.95 2.17 10.82
C ASP A 131 2.62 0.68 10.94
N GLU A 132 1.45 0.31 10.46
CA GLU A 132 0.99 -1.07 10.38
C GLU A 132 0.71 -1.43 8.93
N PHE A 133 1.04 -2.64 8.54
CA PHE A 133 0.73 -3.17 7.22
C PHE A 133 0.55 -4.69 7.26
N VAL A 134 -0.11 -5.22 6.24
CA VAL A 134 -0.34 -6.65 6.04
C VAL A 134 0.52 -7.13 4.87
N ALA A 135 1.28 -8.20 5.09
CA ALA A 135 1.95 -8.94 4.03
C ALA A 135 1.20 -10.26 3.78
N LYS A 136 0.98 -10.57 2.51
CA LYS A 136 0.42 -11.84 2.08
C LYS A 136 1.55 -12.67 1.47
N VAL A 137 1.95 -13.71 2.17
CA VAL A 137 3.11 -14.53 1.84
C VAL A 137 2.71 -16.00 1.66
N ASP A 138 3.61 -16.81 1.08
CA ASP A 138 3.41 -18.26 1.01
C ASP A 138 3.31 -18.87 2.43
N ALA A 139 2.52 -19.92 2.59
CA ALA A 139 2.38 -20.60 3.88
C ALA A 139 3.71 -21.12 4.45
N ARG A 140 4.71 -21.37 3.59
CA ARG A 140 6.08 -21.76 4.00
C ARG A 140 6.81 -20.65 4.74
N ASP A 141 6.44 -19.40 4.49
CA ASP A 141 7.02 -18.20 5.11
C ASP A 141 6.24 -17.76 6.36
N TYR A 142 5.43 -18.67 6.90
CA TYR A 142 4.69 -18.43 8.16
C TYR A 142 5.66 -18.17 9.31
N LEU A 143 5.40 -17.07 10.01
CA LEU A 143 6.14 -16.67 11.20
C LEU A 143 5.18 -16.35 12.34
N GLN A 144 5.59 -16.66 13.56
CA GLN A 144 4.77 -16.45 14.74
C GLN A 144 4.72 -14.97 15.14
N ALA A 145 3.63 -14.59 15.81
CA ALA A 145 3.52 -13.28 16.46
C ALA A 145 4.70 -13.04 17.43
N GLY A 146 5.20 -11.82 17.45
CA GLY A 146 6.36 -11.39 18.21
C GLY A 146 7.70 -11.55 17.48
N ALA A 147 7.74 -12.29 16.37
CA ALA A 147 8.94 -12.42 15.56
C ALA A 147 9.28 -11.11 14.83
N THR A 148 10.58 -10.89 14.62
CA THR A 148 11.08 -9.83 13.74
C THR A 148 11.36 -10.44 12.37
N VAL A 149 10.90 -9.77 11.31
CA VAL A 149 11.03 -10.25 9.94
C VAL A 149 11.54 -9.13 9.03
N GLU A 150 12.32 -9.49 8.02
CA GLU A 150 12.66 -8.60 6.91
C GLU A 150 11.67 -8.84 5.77
N LEU A 151 11.04 -7.76 5.30
CA LEU A 151 10.07 -7.78 4.21
C LEU A 151 10.46 -6.75 3.15
N GLY A 152 10.37 -7.16 1.89
CA GLY A 152 10.66 -6.28 0.75
C GLY A 152 9.37 -5.78 0.09
N PHE A 153 9.28 -4.48 -0.13
CA PHE A 153 8.17 -3.89 -0.86
C PHE A 153 8.49 -3.83 -2.36
N ASP A 154 7.64 -4.41 -3.21
CA ASP A 154 7.77 -4.25 -4.66
C ASP A 154 7.27 -2.86 -5.08
N LEU A 155 8.17 -1.88 -5.00
CA LEU A 155 7.85 -0.47 -5.25
C LEU A 155 7.49 -0.18 -6.71
N ASN A 156 7.74 -1.08 -7.64
CA ASN A 156 7.27 -0.96 -9.02
C ASN A 156 5.76 -1.17 -9.13
N LYS A 157 5.14 -1.77 -8.11
CA LYS A 157 3.68 -1.98 -8.01
C LYS A 157 3.03 -1.03 -7.00
N ALA A 158 3.78 -0.12 -6.41
CA ALA A 158 3.28 0.86 -5.48
C ALA A 158 2.39 1.90 -6.16
N HIS A 159 1.46 2.45 -5.38
CA HIS A 159 0.62 3.57 -5.76
C HIS A 159 0.83 4.74 -4.81
N PHE A 160 0.61 5.95 -5.31
CA PHE A 160 0.69 7.15 -4.52
C PHE A 160 -0.60 7.96 -4.69
N PHE A 161 -1.13 8.45 -3.58
CA PHE A 161 -2.36 9.22 -3.55
C PHE A 161 -2.10 10.56 -2.87
N ASP A 162 -2.82 11.59 -3.34
CA ASP A 162 -2.83 12.89 -2.70
C ASP A 162 -3.50 12.82 -1.32
N VAL A 163 -2.89 13.46 -0.34
CA VAL A 163 -3.37 13.40 1.06
C VAL A 163 -4.74 14.06 1.25
N GLU A 164 -5.01 15.16 0.53
CA GLU A 164 -6.25 15.93 0.67
C GLU A 164 -7.37 15.39 -0.21
N THR A 165 -7.08 15.15 -1.49
CA THR A 165 -8.09 14.73 -2.47
C THR A 165 -8.28 13.23 -2.52
N GLU A 166 -7.32 12.46 -2.01
CA GLU A 166 -7.21 11.00 -2.11
C GLU A 166 -7.19 10.46 -3.55
N LYS A 167 -6.98 11.32 -4.53
CA LYS A 167 -6.84 10.93 -5.93
C LYS A 167 -5.48 10.29 -6.17
N THR A 168 -5.44 9.34 -7.10
CA THR A 168 -4.20 8.71 -7.54
C THR A 168 -3.30 9.74 -8.21
N VAL A 169 -2.04 9.78 -7.75
CA VAL A 169 -0.97 10.59 -8.33
C VAL A 169 -0.13 9.74 -9.28
N TYR A 170 0.10 8.47 -8.87
CA TYR A 170 0.86 7.47 -9.62
C TYR A 170 0.41 6.05 -9.30
#